data_f89b585a23be7d0684d3cc2422dcb11b
#
_entry.id   f89b585a23be7d0684d3cc2422dcb11b
#
_cell.length_a   1.000
_cell.length_b   1.000
_cell.length_c   1.000
_cell.angle_alpha   90.00
_cell.angle_beta   90.00
_cell.angle_gamma   90.00
#
_symmetry.space_group_name_H-M   'P 1'
#
loop_
_entity.id
_entity.type
_entity.pdbx_description
1 polymer ?
#
loop_
_entity_poly.entity_id
_entity_poly.type
_entity_poly.pdbx_seq_one_letter_code
_entity_poly.pdbx_strand_id
1 'polypeptide(L)'
;MAPIHALVWAAALCFQLLNATCLGSWLSAYGPVTADAWAAQSPLPQFALGMLLFYVGLAGNFFHDEELREIRRRAAAKQRKQQSTNGQGKVANGGGTVAAKHHYEIPQAGLFRYMLYPHYFCEWVEWLGFVMAAGWTCAPAWAFLVNEVVSMLPRAVNGKRWYVERFGADKVGKKWAIIPGVL
;
A
#
# COMPACT_ATOMS: atom_id res chain seq x y z
N MET A 1 -2.84 -17.97 -5.55
CA MET A 1 -3.24 -16.56 -5.77
C MET A 1 -4.25 -16.54 -6.89
N ALA A 2 -5.35 -15.80 -6.78
CA ALA A 2 -6.24 -15.60 -7.92
C ALA A 2 -5.45 -14.80 -8.98
N PRO A 3 -5.53 -15.17 -10.27
CA PRO A 3 -4.88 -14.40 -11.32
C PRO A 3 -5.48 -13.00 -11.37
N ILE A 4 -4.64 -11.98 -11.48
CA ILE A 4 -5.08 -10.60 -11.68
C ILE A 4 -5.70 -10.53 -13.08
N HIS A 5 -6.88 -9.95 -13.18
CA HIS A 5 -7.54 -9.78 -14.46
C HIS A 5 -6.70 -8.89 -15.39
N ALA A 6 -6.53 -9.29 -16.64
CA ALA A 6 -5.66 -8.57 -17.60
C ALA A 6 -6.02 -7.09 -17.74
N LEU A 7 -7.31 -6.75 -17.64
CA LEU A 7 -7.79 -5.37 -17.68
C LEU A 7 -7.27 -4.53 -16.53
N VAL A 8 -7.19 -5.09 -15.31
CA VAL A 8 -6.66 -4.39 -14.12
C VAL A 8 -5.16 -4.13 -14.31
N TRP A 9 -4.45 -5.12 -14.85
CA TRP A 9 -3.02 -4.96 -15.15
C TRP A 9 -2.78 -3.90 -16.22
N ALA A 10 -3.56 -3.91 -17.31
CA ALA A 10 -3.47 -2.91 -18.37
C ALA A 10 -3.80 -1.50 -17.84
N ALA A 11 -4.86 -1.36 -17.03
CA ALA A 11 -5.22 -0.07 -16.41
C ALA A 11 -4.10 0.47 -15.50
N ALA A 12 -3.47 -0.40 -14.69
CA ALA A 12 -2.35 -0.01 -13.84
C ALA A 12 -1.13 0.45 -14.67
N LEU A 13 -0.83 -0.26 -15.77
CA LEU A 13 0.25 0.14 -16.69
C LEU A 13 -0.03 1.49 -17.34
N CYS A 14 -1.25 1.70 -17.87
CA CYS A 14 -1.65 2.97 -18.44
C CYS A 14 -1.55 4.11 -17.44
N PHE A 15 -1.99 3.89 -16.20
CA PHE A 15 -1.88 4.89 -15.13
C PHE A 15 -0.41 5.25 -14.86
N GLN A 16 0.48 4.26 -14.75
CA GLN A 16 1.91 4.52 -14.52
C GLN A 16 2.57 5.27 -15.68
N LEU A 17 2.23 4.92 -16.92
CA LEU A 17 2.74 5.64 -18.09
C LEU A 17 2.27 7.09 -18.12
N LEU A 18 0.99 7.36 -17.81
CA LEU A 18 0.46 8.71 -17.71
C LEU A 18 1.17 9.50 -16.60
N ASN A 19 1.32 8.93 -15.41
CA ASN A 19 2.01 9.57 -14.31
C ASN A 19 3.46 9.91 -14.66
N ALA A 20 4.21 8.94 -15.19
CA ALA A 20 5.61 9.15 -15.60
C ALA A 20 5.72 10.24 -16.68
N THR A 21 4.81 10.24 -17.66
CA THR A 21 4.77 11.25 -18.71
C THR A 21 4.46 12.65 -18.15
N CYS A 22 3.48 12.77 -17.26
CA CYS A 22 3.12 14.05 -16.65
C CYS A 22 4.28 14.62 -15.79
N LEU A 23 4.91 13.78 -14.98
CA LEU A 23 6.06 14.19 -14.17
C LEU A 23 7.26 14.57 -15.03
N GLY A 24 7.61 13.73 -16.01
CA GLY A 24 8.74 13.98 -16.90
C GLY A 24 8.54 15.21 -17.78
N SER A 25 7.34 15.42 -18.31
CA SER A 25 6.99 16.60 -19.10
C SER A 25 7.03 17.88 -18.25
N TRP A 26 6.53 17.81 -17.01
CA TRP A 26 6.61 18.96 -16.11
C TRP A 26 8.06 19.31 -15.76
N LEU A 27 8.88 18.31 -15.41
CA LEU A 27 10.30 18.53 -15.12
C LEU A 27 11.07 19.14 -16.29
N SER A 28 10.77 18.71 -17.52
CA SER A 28 11.46 19.18 -18.73
C SER A 28 10.98 20.55 -19.21
N ALA A 29 9.71 20.90 -19.02
CA ALA A 29 9.13 22.12 -19.57
C ALA A 29 8.98 23.26 -18.54
N TYR A 30 8.75 22.92 -17.28
CA TYR A 30 8.44 23.86 -16.21
C TYR A 30 9.40 23.74 -15.01
N GLY A 31 10.16 22.65 -14.90
CA GLY A 31 11.13 22.45 -13.85
C GLY A 31 12.30 23.43 -13.95
N PRO A 32 12.99 23.71 -12.83
CA PRO A 32 14.17 24.57 -12.85
C PRO A 32 15.29 23.93 -13.70
N VAL A 33 15.99 24.75 -14.50
CA VAL A 33 17.09 24.30 -15.37
C VAL A 33 18.47 24.65 -14.86
N THR A 34 18.54 25.45 -13.76
CA THR A 34 19.82 25.86 -13.13
C THR A 34 19.84 25.47 -11.65
N ALA A 35 21.03 25.31 -11.08
CA ALA A 35 21.18 25.01 -9.65
C ALA A 35 20.54 26.07 -8.76
N ASP A 36 20.67 27.35 -9.10
CA ASP A 36 20.09 28.45 -8.34
C ASP A 36 18.55 28.43 -8.38
N ALA A 37 17.98 28.14 -9.56
CA ALA A 37 16.55 28.01 -9.72
C ALA A 37 15.99 26.78 -8.94
N TRP A 38 16.71 25.68 -8.91
CA TRP A 38 16.38 24.54 -8.05
C TRP A 38 16.46 24.89 -6.57
N ALA A 39 17.53 25.58 -6.15
CA ALA A 39 17.68 26.03 -4.76
C ALA A 39 16.57 27.00 -4.33
N ALA A 40 16.08 27.82 -5.25
CA ALA A 40 14.95 28.71 -4.99
C ALA A 40 13.61 27.95 -4.89
N GLN A 41 13.39 26.93 -5.73
CA GLN A 41 12.15 26.15 -5.74
C GLN A 41 12.09 25.14 -4.60
N SER A 42 13.19 24.48 -4.30
CA SER A 42 13.34 23.50 -3.22
C SER A 42 14.66 23.75 -2.49
N PRO A 43 14.66 24.65 -1.49
CA PRO A 43 15.84 24.93 -0.68
C PRO A 43 16.41 23.64 -0.06
N LEU A 44 17.73 23.58 0.12
CA LEU A 44 18.42 22.37 0.58
C LEU A 44 17.79 21.69 1.81
N PRO A 45 17.36 22.42 2.86
CA PRO A 45 16.67 21.77 4.00
C PRO A 45 15.34 21.12 3.62
N GLN A 46 14.56 21.78 2.74
CA GLN A 46 13.29 21.23 2.24
C GLN A 46 13.53 19.99 1.37
N PHE A 47 14.49 20.06 0.45
CA PHE A 47 14.89 18.93 -0.40
C PHE A 47 15.36 17.76 0.46
N ALA A 48 16.26 17.99 1.41
CA ALA A 48 16.80 16.95 2.29
C ALA A 48 15.69 16.29 3.13
N LEU A 49 14.77 17.09 3.70
CA LEU A 49 13.62 16.56 4.43
C LEU A 49 12.68 15.78 3.50
N GLY A 50 12.42 16.28 2.29
CA GLY A 50 11.62 15.60 1.29
C GLY A 50 12.19 14.24 0.93
N MET A 51 13.50 14.16 0.67
CA MET A 51 14.20 12.92 0.39
C MET A 51 14.16 11.95 1.58
N LEU A 52 14.34 12.45 2.80
CA LEU A 52 14.23 11.64 4.01
C LEU A 52 12.82 11.02 4.13
N LEU A 53 11.77 11.83 4.00
CA LEU A 53 10.39 11.36 4.06
C LEU A 53 10.08 10.36 2.93
N PHE A 54 10.58 10.62 1.72
CA PHE A 54 10.43 9.72 0.59
C PHE A 54 10.99 8.33 0.91
N TYR A 55 12.24 8.24 1.32
CA TYR A 55 12.88 6.96 1.60
C TYR A 55 12.32 6.26 2.86
N VAL A 56 11.95 7.01 3.89
CA VAL A 56 11.29 6.46 5.09
C VAL A 56 9.91 5.92 4.74
N GLY A 57 9.14 6.66 3.94
CA GLY A 57 7.85 6.23 3.42
C GLY A 57 7.97 4.96 2.58
N LEU A 58 8.86 4.95 1.61
CA LEU A 58 9.15 3.80 0.73
C LEU A 58 9.55 2.55 1.53
N ALA A 59 10.49 2.69 2.46
CA ALA A 59 10.93 1.59 3.31
C ALA A 59 9.80 1.06 4.20
N GLY A 60 9.01 1.97 4.78
CA GLY A 60 7.84 1.63 5.58
C GLY A 60 6.76 0.92 4.77
N ASN A 61 6.46 1.41 3.55
CA ASN A 61 5.51 0.78 2.63
C ASN A 61 5.96 -0.65 2.31
N PHE A 62 7.19 -0.82 1.86
CA PHE A 62 7.77 -2.14 1.54
C PHE A 62 7.72 -3.10 2.73
N PHE A 63 8.13 -2.65 3.93
CA PHE A 63 8.12 -3.46 5.14
C PHE A 63 6.71 -3.98 5.47
N HIS A 64 5.70 -3.11 5.48
CA HIS A 64 4.34 -3.50 5.85
C HIS A 64 3.65 -4.35 4.77
N ASP A 65 3.98 -4.12 3.49
CA ASP A 65 3.46 -4.96 2.40
C ASP A 65 4.07 -6.38 2.43
N GLU A 66 5.37 -6.50 2.77
CA GLU A 66 6.01 -7.81 2.92
C GLU A 66 5.46 -8.58 4.13
N GLU A 67 5.14 -7.92 5.24
CA GLU A 67 4.41 -8.54 6.36
C GLU A 67 3.07 -9.13 5.92
N LEU A 68 2.29 -8.42 5.13
CA LEU A 68 1.03 -8.94 4.58
C LEU A 68 1.25 -10.12 3.63
N ARG A 69 2.33 -10.11 2.84
CA ARG A 69 2.71 -11.22 1.97
C ARG A 69 3.11 -12.44 2.77
N GLU A 70 3.90 -12.23 3.84
CA GLU A 70 4.37 -13.32 4.70
C GLU A 70 3.20 -13.99 5.44
N ILE A 71 2.24 -13.23 5.98
CA ILE A 71 1.01 -13.79 6.58
C ILE A 71 0.28 -14.69 5.57
N ARG A 72 0.15 -14.24 4.32
CA ARG A 72 -0.48 -15.04 3.24
C ARG A 72 0.32 -16.29 2.89
N ARG A 73 1.66 -16.20 2.83
CA ARG A 73 2.55 -17.35 2.57
C ARG A 73 2.43 -18.40 3.67
N ARG A 74 2.46 -17.97 4.95
CA ARG A 74 2.31 -18.85 6.12
C ARG A 74 0.94 -19.53 6.12
N ALA A 75 -0.13 -18.81 5.82
CA ALA A 75 -1.46 -19.38 5.71
C ALA A 75 -1.55 -20.44 4.61
N ALA A 76 -1.00 -20.17 3.42
CA ALA A 76 -0.97 -21.11 2.31
C ALA A 76 -0.13 -22.37 2.65
N ALA A 77 1.00 -22.22 3.34
CA ALA A 77 1.84 -23.34 3.77
C ALA A 77 1.13 -24.23 4.80
N LYS A 78 0.42 -23.64 5.76
CA LYS A 78 -0.40 -24.39 6.74
C LYS A 78 -1.51 -25.21 6.02
N GLN A 79 -2.19 -24.62 5.06
CA GLN A 79 -3.24 -25.32 4.28
C GLN A 79 -2.67 -26.51 3.50
N ARG A 80 -1.52 -26.34 2.84
CA ARG A 80 -0.86 -27.44 2.11
C ARG A 80 -0.48 -28.59 3.03
N LYS A 81 0.07 -28.31 4.22
CA LYS A 81 0.40 -29.34 5.22
C LYS A 81 -0.84 -30.10 5.70
N GLN A 82 -1.95 -29.40 5.96
CA GLN A 82 -3.19 -30.04 6.38
C GLN A 82 -3.80 -30.94 5.28
N GLN A 83 -3.70 -30.52 4.00
CA GLN A 83 -4.15 -31.34 2.88
C GLN A 83 -3.31 -32.60 2.69
N SER A 84 -1.98 -32.51 2.86
CA SER A 84 -1.09 -33.69 2.78
C SER A 84 -1.32 -34.69 3.91
N THR A 85 -1.65 -34.22 5.12
CA THR A 85 -1.92 -35.10 6.26
C THR A 85 -3.31 -35.76 6.17
N ASN A 86 -4.31 -35.06 5.64
CA ASN A 86 -5.66 -35.61 5.42
C ASN A 86 -5.77 -36.51 4.16
N GLY A 87 -4.86 -36.34 3.20
CA GLY A 87 -4.84 -37.14 1.97
C GLY A 87 -4.36 -38.58 2.15
N GLN A 88 -3.75 -38.92 3.27
CA GLN A 88 -3.34 -40.31 3.57
C GLN A 88 -4.43 -41.15 4.23
N GLY A 89 -5.63 -40.63 4.46
CA GLY A 89 -6.66 -41.32 5.24
C GLY A 89 -8.05 -41.43 4.59
N LYS A 90 -8.32 -40.98 3.36
CA LYS A 90 -9.64 -41.13 2.76
C LYS A 90 -9.60 -41.20 1.22
N VAL A 91 -9.55 -42.41 0.71
CA VAL A 91 -10.21 -42.77 -0.55
C VAL A 91 -11.66 -43.04 -0.20
N ALA A 92 -12.57 -42.11 -0.43
CA ALA A 92 -14.01 -42.37 -0.58
C ALA A 92 -14.73 -41.11 -1.11
N ASN A 93 -15.24 -41.22 -2.32
CA ASN A 93 -16.50 -40.67 -2.87
C ASN A 93 -17.03 -39.34 -2.30
N GLY A 94 -17.16 -38.37 -3.18
CA GLY A 94 -18.01 -37.19 -2.98
C GLY A 94 -17.38 -35.93 -3.55
N GLY A 95 -17.70 -35.61 -4.81
CA GLY A 95 -17.29 -34.36 -5.47
C GLY A 95 -17.89 -33.14 -4.80
N GLY A 96 -17.16 -32.59 -3.85
CA GLY A 96 -17.38 -31.27 -3.30
C GLY A 96 -16.09 -30.52 -3.34
N THR A 97 -15.97 -29.53 -4.22
CA THR A 97 -14.88 -28.54 -4.20
C THR A 97 -14.94 -27.79 -2.87
N VAL A 98 -14.13 -28.23 -1.91
CA VAL A 98 -13.94 -27.47 -0.66
C VAL A 98 -13.28 -26.16 -1.05
N ALA A 99 -14.06 -25.09 -1.13
CA ALA A 99 -13.56 -23.75 -1.34
C ALA A 99 -12.46 -23.49 -0.32
N ALA A 100 -11.25 -23.17 -0.79
CA ALA A 100 -10.10 -22.92 0.04
C ALA A 100 -10.47 -21.80 1.04
N LYS A 101 -10.63 -22.16 2.30
CA LYS A 101 -11.01 -21.22 3.37
C LYS A 101 -9.82 -20.27 3.56
N HIS A 102 -9.91 -19.10 2.94
CA HIS A 102 -8.88 -18.06 3.09
C HIS A 102 -8.69 -17.77 4.58
N HIS A 103 -7.52 -18.09 5.09
CA HIS A 103 -7.15 -17.80 6.47
C HIS A 103 -6.67 -16.35 6.52
N TYR A 104 -7.50 -15.50 7.13
CA TYR A 104 -7.16 -14.11 7.40
C TYR A 104 -6.69 -13.98 8.84
N GLU A 105 -5.69 -13.14 9.06
CA GLU A 105 -5.13 -12.82 10.36
C GLU A 105 -5.01 -11.29 10.48
N ILE A 106 -5.18 -10.77 11.70
CA ILE A 106 -4.96 -9.34 11.97
C ILE A 106 -3.46 -9.13 12.13
N PRO A 107 -2.78 -8.39 11.24
CA PRO A 107 -1.36 -8.15 11.36
C PRO A 107 -1.03 -7.32 12.60
N GLN A 108 0.17 -7.55 13.19
CA GLN A 108 0.58 -6.92 14.44
C GLN A 108 1.99 -6.30 14.37
N ALA A 109 2.76 -6.54 13.31
CA ALA A 109 4.12 -6.04 13.18
C ALA A 109 4.16 -4.54 12.88
N GLY A 110 5.17 -3.84 13.38
CA GLY A 110 5.39 -2.43 13.10
C GLY A 110 4.17 -1.56 13.41
N LEU A 111 3.80 -0.70 12.47
CA LEU A 111 2.65 0.21 12.61
C LEU A 111 1.29 -0.50 12.58
N PHE A 112 1.21 -1.79 12.20
CA PHE A 112 -0.01 -2.58 12.34
C PHE A 112 -0.51 -2.68 13.79
N ARG A 113 0.32 -2.37 14.77
CA ARG A 113 -0.14 -2.24 16.17
C ARG A 113 -1.17 -1.14 16.36
N TYR A 114 -1.05 -0.07 15.59
CA TYR A 114 -1.84 1.16 15.75
C TYR A 114 -2.90 1.32 14.65
N MET A 115 -2.62 0.85 13.43
CA MET A 115 -3.49 1.04 12.28
C MET A 115 -3.56 -0.24 11.41
N LEU A 116 -4.60 -0.34 10.58
CA LEU A 116 -4.83 -1.52 9.73
C LEU A 116 -4.18 -1.42 8.35
N TYR A 117 -3.93 -0.18 7.87
CA TYR A 117 -3.37 0.08 6.55
C TYR A 117 -2.12 0.98 6.63
N PRO A 118 -1.07 0.58 7.39
CA PRO A 118 0.14 1.38 7.53
C PRO A 118 0.91 1.54 6.21
N HIS A 119 0.84 0.58 5.29
CA HIS A 119 1.46 0.69 3.98
C HIS A 119 0.89 1.87 3.17
N TYR A 120 -0.43 2.13 3.22
CA TYR A 120 -1.03 3.31 2.60
C TYR A 120 -0.55 4.62 3.25
N PHE A 121 -0.47 4.65 4.58
CA PHE A 121 0.07 5.82 5.29
C PHE A 121 1.52 6.10 4.88
N CYS A 122 2.35 5.07 4.82
CA CYS A 122 3.75 5.19 4.40
C CYS A 122 3.87 5.67 2.95
N GLU A 123 3.00 5.21 2.06
CA GLU A 123 2.95 5.64 0.66
C GLU A 123 2.56 7.12 0.54
N TRP A 124 1.62 7.60 1.36
CA TRP A 124 1.31 9.04 1.41
C TRP A 124 2.49 9.87 1.93
N VAL A 125 3.24 9.37 2.92
CA VAL A 125 4.46 10.03 3.42
C VAL A 125 5.53 10.05 2.33
N GLU A 126 5.71 8.96 1.60
CA GLU A 126 6.62 8.85 0.45
C GLU A 126 6.31 9.93 -0.60
N TRP A 127 5.06 9.98 -1.08
CA TRP A 127 4.68 10.95 -2.11
C TRP A 127 4.65 12.39 -1.63
N LEU A 128 4.35 12.64 -0.35
CA LEU A 128 4.52 13.98 0.24
C LEU A 128 6.02 14.38 0.25
N GLY A 129 6.90 13.45 0.58
CA GLY A 129 8.34 13.63 0.49
C GLY A 129 8.79 13.98 -0.93
N PHE A 130 8.23 13.30 -1.94
CA PHE A 130 8.49 13.61 -3.34
C PHE A 130 8.00 15.02 -3.73
N VAL A 131 6.79 15.41 -3.33
CA VAL A 131 6.27 16.79 -3.55
C VAL A 131 7.22 17.83 -2.96
N MET A 132 7.68 17.60 -1.72
CA MET A 132 8.63 18.52 -1.06
C MET A 132 9.95 18.61 -1.83
N ALA A 133 10.51 17.48 -2.26
CA ALA A 133 11.76 17.42 -3.01
C ALA A 133 11.65 18.07 -4.39
N ALA A 134 10.56 17.82 -5.10
CA ALA A 134 10.29 18.41 -6.41
C ALA A 134 9.93 19.93 -6.33
N GLY A 135 9.55 20.40 -5.14
CA GLY A 135 9.06 21.76 -4.90
C GLY A 135 7.52 21.83 -4.95
N TRP A 136 6.97 22.72 -4.11
CA TRP A 136 5.53 22.85 -3.90
C TRP A 136 4.74 23.24 -5.15
N THR A 137 5.40 23.72 -6.18
CA THR A 137 4.79 24.09 -7.47
C THR A 137 4.64 22.94 -8.44
N CYS A 138 5.17 21.74 -8.11
CA CYS A 138 5.07 20.55 -8.96
C CYS A 138 3.64 19.97 -8.98
N ALA A 139 2.80 20.53 -9.84
CA ALA A 139 1.39 20.14 -9.95
C ALA A 139 1.16 18.64 -10.19
N PRO A 140 1.89 17.92 -11.07
CA PRO A 140 1.67 16.50 -11.25
C PRO A 140 2.03 15.66 -10.02
N ALA A 141 3.02 16.08 -9.20
CA ALA A 141 3.32 15.40 -7.94
C ALA A 141 2.16 15.51 -6.94
N TRP A 142 1.55 16.69 -6.82
CA TRP A 142 0.34 16.90 -6.04
C TRP A 142 -0.84 16.08 -6.57
N ALA A 143 -1.05 16.07 -7.88
CA ALA A 143 -2.13 15.31 -8.51
C ALA A 143 -2.00 13.81 -8.18
N PHE A 144 -0.78 13.28 -8.20
CA PHE A 144 -0.53 11.89 -7.83
C PHE A 144 -0.83 11.65 -6.34
N LEU A 145 -0.28 12.45 -5.45
CA LEU A 145 -0.54 12.32 -4.00
C LEU A 145 -2.04 12.37 -3.68
N VAL A 146 -2.75 13.33 -4.26
CA VAL A 146 -4.22 13.44 -4.07
C VAL A 146 -4.93 12.18 -4.59
N ASN A 147 -4.53 11.67 -5.76
CA ASN A 147 -5.09 10.43 -6.30
C ASN A 147 -4.88 9.24 -5.37
N GLU A 148 -3.68 9.08 -4.79
CA GLU A 148 -3.40 8.02 -3.82
C GLU A 148 -4.30 8.14 -2.58
N VAL A 149 -4.42 9.34 -2.02
CA VAL A 149 -5.29 9.59 -0.87
C VAL A 149 -6.75 9.24 -1.20
N VAL A 150 -7.27 9.77 -2.30
CA VAL A 150 -8.68 9.57 -2.71
C VAL A 150 -8.99 8.10 -3.03
N SER A 151 -8.05 7.39 -3.64
CA SER A 151 -8.25 5.98 -4.01
C SER A 151 -8.09 5.01 -2.84
N MET A 152 -7.17 5.29 -1.92
CA MET A 152 -6.85 4.39 -0.81
C MET A 152 -7.75 4.58 0.41
N LEU A 153 -8.17 5.81 0.69
CA LEU A 153 -8.95 6.14 1.89
C LEU A 153 -10.27 5.36 1.98
N PRO A 154 -11.14 5.33 0.95
CA PRO A 154 -12.38 4.55 1.00
C PRO A 154 -12.10 3.05 1.18
N ARG A 155 -11.05 2.54 0.55
CA ARG A 155 -10.63 1.13 0.65
C ARG A 155 -10.22 0.78 2.08
N ALA A 156 -9.47 1.63 2.76
CA ALA A 156 -9.06 1.41 4.13
C ALA A 156 -10.22 1.49 5.12
N VAL A 157 -11.13 2.45 4.94
CA VAL A 157 -12.34 2.58 5.77
C VAL A 157 -13.23 1.35 5.63
N ASN A 158 -13.52 0.91 4.41
CA ASN A 158 -14.29 -0.29 4.14
C ASN A 158 -13.58 -1.55 4.67
N GLY A 159 -12.27 -1.60 4.53
CA GLY A 159 -11.47 -2.69 5.07
C GLY A 159 -11.49 -2.75 6.59
N LYS A 160 -11.47 -1.62 7.30
CA LYS A 160 -11.65 -1.61 8.76
C LYS A 160 -13.00 -2.18 9.16
N ARG A 161 -14.09 -1.81 8.46
CA ARG A 161 -15.43 -2.39 8.70
C ARG A 161 -15.41 -3.90 8.51
N TRP A 162 -14.83 -4.38 7.42
CA TRP A 162 -14.68 -5.80 7.15
C TRP A 162 -13.88 -6.54 8.25
N TYR A 163 -12.80 -5.94 8.77
CA TYR A 163 -12.03 -6.51 9.88
C TYR A 163 -12.89 -6.63 11.15
N VAL A 164 -13.67 -5.60 11.48
CA VAL A 164 -14.57 -5.59 12.64
C VAL A 164 -15.67 -6.65 12.49
N GLU A 165 -16.29 -6.75 11.33
CA GLU A 165 -17.33 -7.76 11.05
C GLU A 165 -16.80 -9.19 11.15
N ARG A 166 -15.56 -9.40 10.69
CA ARG A 166 -14.99 -10.75 10.62
C ARG A 166 -14.36 -11.22 11.92
N PHE A 167 -13.73 -10.35 12.66
CA PHE A 167 -12.94 -10.70 13.85
C PHE A 167 -13.57 -10.20 15.16
N GLY A 168 -14.52 -9.31 15.10
CA GLY A 168 -15.12 -8.64 16.22
C GLY A 168 -14.39 -7.35 16.62
N ALA A 169 -15.14 -6.39 17.14
CA ALA A 169 -14.62 -5.10 17.55
C ALA A 169 -13.53 -5.21 18.63
N ASP A 170 -13.67 -6.16 19.55
CA ASP A 170 -12.71 -6.38 20.65
C ASP A 170 -11.33 -6.81 20.14
N LYS A 171 -11.28 -7.66 19.11
CA LYS A 171 -10.01 -8.16 18.53
C LYS A 171 -9.33 -7.14 17.62
N VAL A 172 -10.10 -6.35 16.90
CA VAL A 172 -9.58 -5.23 16.09
C VAL A 172 -9.10 -4.12 17.02
N GLY A 173 -9.74 -3.98 18.18
CA GLY A 173 -9.37 -3.01 19.19
C GLY A 173 -9.56 -1.57 18.70
N LYS A 174 -8.73 -0.68 19.26
CA LYS A 174 -8.73 0.75 18.91
C LYS A 174 -7.84 1.08 17.69
N LYS A 175 -7.59 0.10 16.79
CA LYS A 175 -6.77 0.36 15.60
C LYS A 175 -7.49 1.31 14.66
N TRP A 176 -6.78 2.31 14.20
CA TRP A 176 -7.25 3.24 13.17
C TRP A 176 -7.21 2.57 11.79
N ALA A 177 -7.96 3.12 10.83
CA ALA A 177 -7.86 2.62 9.46
C ALA A 177 -6.48 2.99 8.84
N ILE A 178 -6.15 4.30 8.82
CA ILE A 178 -4.88 4.81 8.30
C ILE A 178 -4.27 5.84 9.27
N ILE A 179 -5.01 6.92 9.59
CA ILE A 179 -4.47 8.06 10.33
C ILE A 179 -4.79 7.91 11.82
N PRO A 180 -3.77 7.79 12.70
CA PRO A 180 -4.00 7.75 14.13
C PRO A 180 -4.76 8.98 14.64
N GLY A 181 -5.81 8.74 15.41
CA GLY A 181 -6.63 9.79 16.02
C GLY A 181 -7.72 10.37 15.11
N VAL A 182 -7.75 10.03 13.81
CA VAL A 182 -8.71 10.59 12.85
C VAL A 182 -9.59 9.51 12.24
N LEU A 183 -9.02 8.44 11.70
CA LEU A 183 -9.71 7.37 10.95
C LEU A 183 -9.23 5.98 11.32
#